data_39e3085252a0b0d35402ee6df49d93af
#
_entry.id   39e3085252a0b0d35402ee6df49d93af
#
_cell.length_a   1.000
_cell.length_b   1.000
_cell.length_c   1.000
_cell.angle_alpha   90.00
_cell.angle_beta   90.00
_cell.angle_gamma   90.00
#
_symmetry.space_group_name_H-M   'P 1'
#
loop_
_entity.id
_entity.type
_entity.pdbx_description
1 polymer ?
#
loop_
_entity_poly.entity_id
_entity_poly.type
_entity_poly.pdbx_seq_one_letter_code
_entity_poly.pdbx_strand_id
1 'polypeptide(L)'
;MKIRLDQYLVQHGLIQSRERAKAMIMSGVVFVNEQKVDKAGEMIKEDAKVEVRGHDIGYVSRGGLKLEKAMKCFPLTPKGKVCMDIGASTGGFTDCMLQNGAVKVYAVDVGYGQLAWSLRTDERVVNMERTNIRNVTLDQLAEPIEFFSVDVSFICLLYTSDAADDL
;
A
#
# COMPACT_ATOMS: atom_id res chain seq x y z
N MET A 1 -23.12 -12.98 -18.92
CA MET A 1 -21.66 -12.94 -19.17
C MET A 1 -20.93 -12.68 -17.86
N LYS A 2 -19.63 -12.94 -17.76
CA LYS A 2 -18.85 -12.59 -16.53
C LYS A 2 -17.90 -11.44 -16.86
N ILE A 3 -17.76 -10.52 -15.95
CA ILE A 3 -16.89 -9.36 -16.06
C ILE A 3 -16.00 -9.22 -14.82
N ARG A 4 -14.83 -8.68 -14.98
CA ARG A 4 -13.98 -8.37 -13.82
C ARG A 4 -14.59 -7.23 -13.00
N LEU A 5 -14.56 -7.37 -11.68
CA LEU A 5 -15.14 -6.39 -10.76
C LEU A 5 -14.52 -4.99 -10.94
N ASP A 6 -13.20 -4.89 -11.11
CA ASP A 6 -12.52 -3.62 -11.35
C ASP A 6 -12.97 -2.93 -12.66
N GLN A 7 -13.27 -3.70 -13.70
CA GLN A 7 -13.82 -3.17 -14.94
C GLN A 7 -15.29 -2.77 -14.79
N TYR A 8 -16.08 -3.61 -14.12
CA TYR A 8 -17.50 -3.35 -13.87
C TYR A 8 -17.70 -1.98 -13.20
N LEU A 9 -16.94 -1.71 -12.13
CA LEU A 9 -17.04 -0.46 -11.37
C LEU A 9 -16.78 0.79 -12.23
N VAL A 10 -15.84 0.71 -13.16
CA VAL A 10 -15.54 1.83 -14.07
C VAL A 10 -16.59 1.95 -15.17
N GLN A 11 -17.00 0.85 -15.78
CA GLN A 11 -17.97 0.86 -16.89
C GLN A 11 -19.34 1.36 -16.44
N HIS A 12 -19.73 1.11 -15.18
CA HIS A 12 -20.98 1.59 -14.62
C HIS A 12 -20.86 2.97 -13.93
N GLY A 13 -19.71 3.63 -14.09
CA GLY A 13 -19.50 4.98 -13.53
C GLY A 13 -19.47 5.06 -12.01
N LEU A 14 -19.30 3.92 -11.32
CA LEU A 14 -19.23 3.87 -9.86
C LEU A 14 -17.90 4.38 -9.33
N ILE A 15 -16.83 4.24 -10.13
CA ILE A 15 -15.48 4.69 -9.80
C ILE A 15 -14.80 5.22 -11.08
N GLN A 16 -13.97 6.26 -10.95
CA GLN A 16 -13.42 6.99 -12.08
C GLN A 16 -12.34 6.24 -12.86
N SER A 17 -11.58 5.36 -12.22
CA SER A 17 -10.50 4.63 -12.89
C SER A 17 -10.33 3.22 -12.34
N ARG A 18 -9.72 2.33 -13.14
CA ARG A 18 -9.44 0.94 -12.72
C ARG A 18 -8.47 0.87 -11.54
N GLU A 19 -7.53 1.80 -11.44
CA GLU A 19 -6.60 1.84 -10.30
C GLU A 19 -7.35 2.18 -9.02
N ARG A 20 -8.24 3.19 -9.07
CA ARG A 20 -9.09 3.53 -7.93
C ARG A 20 -10.05 2.39 -7.59
N ALA A 21 -10.61 1.72 -8.59
CA ALA A 21 -11.46 0.54 -8.38
C ALA A 21 -10.72 -0.57 -7.63
N LYS A 22 -9.49 -0.88 -8.03
CA LYS A 22 -8.65 -1.86 -7.35
C LYS A 22 -8.38 -1.46 -5.89
N ALA A 23 -8.01 -0.20 -5.64
CA ALA A 23 -7.76 0.31 -4.30
C ALA A 23 -9.01 0.20 -3.42
N MET A 24 -10.17 0.57 -3.93
CA MET A 24 -11.44 0.51 -3.19
C MET A 24 -11.89 -0.92 -2.91
N ILE A 25 -11.74 -1.83 -3.87
CA ILE A 25 -12.00 -3.26 -3.65
C ILE A 25 -11.10 -3.80 -2.54
N MET A 26 -9.79 -3.55 -2.63
CA MET A 26 -8.81 -4.00 -1.64
C MET A 26 -9.02 -3.36 -0.27
N SER A 27 -9.58 -2.16 -0.19
CA SER A 27 -9.95 -1.53 1.09
C SER A 27 -11.19 -2.15 1.73
N GLY A 28 -11.89 -3.04 1.02
CA GLY A 28 -13.02 -3.78 1.52
C GLY A 28 -14.32 -2.98 1.62
N VAL A 29 -14.49 -1.96 0.78
CA VAL A 29 -15.71 -1.13 0.71
C VAL A 29 -16.64 -1.56 -0.43
N VAL A 30 -16.26 -2.53 -1.24
CA VAL A 30 -17.06 -3.04 -2.36
C VAL A 30 -17.76 -4.34 -1.98
N PHE A 31 -19.05 -4.40 -2.26
CA PHE A 31 -19.93 -5.53 -1.99
C PHE A 31 -20.58 -6.02 -3.29
N VAL A 32 -20.61 -7.32 -3.48
CA VAL A 32 -21.29 -7.98 -4.59
C VAL A 32 -22.33 -8.93 -4.00
N ASN A 33 -23.61 -8.72 -4.34
CA ASN A 33 -24.73 -9.49 -3.77
C ASN A 33 -24.66 -9.56 -2.23
N GLU A 34 -24.46 -8.42 -1.58
CA GLU A 34 -24.33 -8.24 -0.13
C GLU A 34 -23.05 -8.85 0.49
N GLN A 35 -22.22 -9.51 -0.28
CA GLN A 35 -20.97 -10.09 0.19
C GLN A 35 -19.79 -9.16 -0.12
N LYS A 36 -18.96 -8.92 0.88
CA LYS A 36 -17.72 -8.13 0.73
C LYS A 36 -16.75 -8.85 -0.19
N VAL A 37 -16.19 -8.11 -1.15
CA VAL A 37 -15.15 -8.59 -2.07
C VAL A 37 -13.90 -7.76 -1.88
N ASP A 38 -12.75 -8.42 -1.73
CA ASP A 38 -11.44 -7.80 -1.55
C ASP A 38 -10.44 -8.12 -2.68
N LYS A 39 -10.86 -8.92 -3.67
CA LYS A 39 -10.04 -9.28 -4.83
C LYS A 39 -10.44 -8.48 -6.06
N ALA A 40 -9.60 -7.55 -6.48
CA ALA A 40 -9.87 -6.67 -7.61
C ALA A 40 -10.11 -7.40 -8.94
N GLY A 41 -9.46 -8.54 -9.13
CA GLY A 41 -9.61 -9.39 -10.32
C GLY A 41 -10.79 -10.34 -10.29
N GLU A 42 -11.63 -10.32 -9.28
CA GLU A 42 -12.76 -11.24 -9.15
C GLU A 42 -13.72 -11.13 -10.32
N MET A 43 -14.17 -12.28 -10.81
CA MET A 43 -15.12 -12.37 -11.93
C MET A 43 -16.54 -12.43 -11.40
N ILE A 44 -17.31 -11.39 -11.65
CA ILE A 44 -18.71 -11.30 -11.26
C ILE A 44 -19.64 -11.48 -12.47
N LYS A 45 -20.90 -11.82 -12.24
CA LYS A 45 -21.93 -11.78 -13.28
C LYS A 45 -22.29 -10.33 -13.58
N GLU A 46 -22.59 -10.01 -14.82
CA GLU A 46 -22.98 -8.66 -15.24
C GLU A 46 -24.28 -8.16 -14.55
N ASP A 47 -25.16 -9.09 -14.18
CA ASP A 47 -26.41 -8.82 -13.48
C ASP A 47 -26.26 -8.81 -11.95
N ALA A 48 -25.03 -8.95 -11.44
CA ALA A 48 -24.78 -8.90 -10.00
C ALA A 48 -25.07 -7.51 -9.43
N LYS A 49 -25.68 -7.47 -8.25
CA LYS A 49 -25.84 -6.23 -7.50
C LYS A 49 -24.51 -5.82 -6.88
N VAL A 50 -23.92 -4.75 -7.39
CA VAL A 50 -22.64 -4.21 -6.90
C VAL A 50 -22.89 -2.90 -6.17
N GLU A 51 -22.41 -2.82 -4.95
CA GLU A 51 -22.51 -1.63 -4.10
C GLU A 51 -21.14 -1.21 -3.59
N VAL A 52 -20.89 0.09 -3.56
CA VAL A 52 -19.73 0.69 -2.90
C VAL A 52 -20.21 1.31 -1.58
N ARG A 53 -19.80 0.71 -0.46
CA ARG A 53 -20.18 1.14 0.89
C ARG A 53 -18.99 1.80 1.58
N GLY A 54 -18.84 3.09 1.39
CA GLY A 54 -17.75 3.86 1.97
C GLY A 54 -17.23 4.91 1.00
N HIS A 55 -16.26 5.65 1.49
CA HIS A 55 -15.58 6.68 0.72
C HIS A 55 -14.27 6.14 0.18
N ASP A 56 -13.82 6.71 -0.92
CA ASP A 56 -12.46 6.55 -1.38
C ASP A 56 -11.52 7.05 -0.28
N ILE A 57 -10.70 6.14 0.26
CA ILE A 57 -9.76 6.46 1.34
C ILE A 57 -8.56 7.28 0.86
N GLY A 58 -8.41 7.48 -0.47
CA GLY A 58 -7.31 8.24 -1.04
C GLY A 58 -5.98 7.48 -1.17
N TYR A 59 -5.88 6.26 -0.65
CA TYR A 59 -4.66 5.43 -0.66
C TYR A 59 -4.90 4.09 -1.35
N VAL A 60 -3.83 3.44 -1.82
CA VAL A 60 -3.89 2.12 -2.47
C VAL A 60 -4.39 1.01 -1.54
N SER A 61 -4.29 1.20 -0.22
CA SER A 61 -4.81 0.28 0.79
C SER A 61 -5.09 0.99 2.12
N ARG A 62 -5.77 0.31 3.04
CA ARG A 62 -6.06 0.80 4.40
C ARG A 62 -4.83 1.15 5.22
N GLY A 63 -3.67 0.56 4.90
CA GLY A 63 -2.40 0.89 5.55
C GLY A 63 -2.11 2.38 5.53
N GLY A 64 -2.44 3.07 4.44
CA GLY A 64 -2.25 4.52 4.33
C GLY A 64 -2.98 5.32 5.41
N LEU A 65 -4.14 4.87 5.86
CA LEU A 65 -4.89 5.50 6.95
C LEU A 65 -4.19 5.37 8.31
N LYS A 66 -3.48 4.26 8.54
CA LYS A 66 -2.69 4.08 9.78
C LYS A 66 -1.58 5.12 9.87
N LEU A 67 -0.80 5.28 8.80
CA LEU A 67 0.29 6.25 8.77
C LEU A 67 -0.25 7.69 8.82
N GLU A 68 -1.32 7.99 8.10
CA GLU A 68 -1.99 9.29 8.17
C GLU A 68 -2.38 9.64 9.61
N LYS A 69 -2.97 8.69 10.32
CA LYS A 69 -3.34 8.85 11.73
C LYS A 69 -2.13 9.11 12.61
N ALA A 70 -1.05 8.35 12.42
CA ALA A 70 0.19 8.54 13.17
C ALA A 70 0.78 9.94 12.95
N MET A 71 0.81 10.43 11.71
CA MET A 71 1.30 11.77 11.39
C MET A 71 0.41 12.89 11.94
N LYS A 72 -0.88 12.64 12.17
CA LYS A 72 -1.77 13.58 12.84
C LYS A 72 -1.56 13.62 14.36
N CYS A 73 -1.21 12.47 14.95
CA CYS A 73 -1.02 12.33 16.40
C CYS A 73 0.38 12.72 16.87
N PHE A 74 1.39 12.62 16.02
CA PHE A 74 2.79 12.88 16.33
C PHE A 74 3.36 13.91 15.34
N PRO A 75 4.35 14.72 15.76
CA PRO A 75 4.98 15.73 14.89
C PRO A 75 5.94 15.08 13.89
N LEU A 76 5.41 14.20 13.05
CA LEU A 76 6.14 13.43 12.03
C LEU A 76 5.74 13.90 10.65
N THR A 77 6.70 14.06 9.76
CA THR A 77 6.45 14.38 8.36
C THR A 77 7.47 13.73 7.44
N PRO A 78 7.04 13.05 6.37
CA PRO A 78 7.92 12.55 5.32
C PRO A 78 8.29 13.62 4.29
N LYS A 79 7.76 14.84 4.41
CA LYS A 79 7.92 15.90 3.41
C LYS A 79 9.39 16.25 3.17
N GLY A 80 9.81 16.20 1.92
CA GLY A 80 11.17 16.50 1.48
C GLY A 80 12.21 15.46 1.88
N LYS A 81 11.78 14.30 2.40
CA LYS A 81 12.67 13.27 2.95
C LYS A 81 12.77 12.05 2.05
N VAL A 82 13.89 11.35 2.18
CA VAL A 82 14.07 9.99 1.68
C VAL A 82 13.54 9.02 2.74
N CYS A 83 12.59 8.19 2.33
CA CYS A 83 11.83 7.34 3.23
C CYS A 83 12.06 5.86 2.94
N MET A 84 11.77 5.03 3.92
CA MET A 84 11.74 3.57 3.77
C MET A 84 10.46 3.01 4.40
N ASP A 85 9.78 2.17 3.64
CA ASP A 85 8.59 1.43 4.07
C ASP A 85 8.96 -0.04 4.24
N ILE A 86 9.11 -0.48 5.48
CA ILE A 86 9.52 -1.85 5.84
C ILE A 86 8.26 -2.68 6.07
N GLY A 87 8.05 -3.68 5.23
CA GLY A 87 6.81 -4.43 5.13
C GLY A 87 5.78 -3.73 4.23
N ALA A 88 6.23 -3.24 3.08
CA ALA A 88 5.43 -2.38 2.20
C ALA A 88 4.12 -3.02 1.72
N SER A 89 4.09 -4.35 1.50
CA SER A 89 2.91 -5.08 1.03
C SER A 89 2.32 -4.43 -0.24
N THR A 90 1.07 -4.01 -0.22
CA THR A 90 0.41 -3.30 -1.32
C THR A 90 0.88 -1.86 -1.48
N GLY A 91 1.55 -1.29 -0.48
CA GLY A 91 2.15 0.04 -0.52
C GLY A 91 1.30 1.15 0.09
N GLY A 92 0.41 0.84 1.03
CA GLY A 92 -0.42 1.85 1.68
C GLY A 92 0.39 2.93 2.39
N PHE A 93 1.44 2.54 3.12
CA PHE A 93 2.35 3.49 3.77
C PHE A 93 3.20 4.26 2.75
N THR A 94 3.75 3.55 1.75
CA THR A 94 4.49 4.18 0.65
C THR A 94 3.66 5.27 -0.03
N ASP A 95 2.42 4.96 -0.38
CA ASP A 95 1.49 5.91 -1.01
C ASP A 95 1.22 7.12 -0.11
N CYS A 96 0.99 6.88 1.17
CA CYS A 96 0.81 7.95 2.16
C CYS A 96 2.04 8.85 2.27
N MET A 97 3.25 8.29 2.30
CA MET A 97 4.50 9.06 2.32
C MET A 97 4.64 9.94 1.08
N LEU A 98 4.37 9.39 -0.10
CA LEU A 98 4.46 10.13 -1.37
C LEU A 98 3.45 11.25 -1.44
N GLN A 99 2.20 11.02 -1.04
CA GLN A 99 1.15 12.04 -1.02
C GLN A 99 1.45 13.16 0.00
N ASN A 100 2.23 12.88 1.03
CA ASN A 100 2.68 13.85 2.03
C ASN A 100 4.07 14.44 1.71
N GLY A 101 4.55 14.31 0.49
CA GLY A 101 5.71 15.03 -0.03
C GLY A 101 7.05 14.34 0.12
N ALA A 102 7.10 13.03 0.39
CA ALA A 102 8.35 12.27 0.33
C ALA A 102 8.98 12.41 -1.07
N VAL A 103 10.28 12.62 -1.12
CA VAL A 103 11.00 12.75 -2.39
C VAL A 103 11.37 11.38 -2.98
N LYS A 104 11.52 10.38 -2.13
CA LYS A 104 11.83 9.01 -2.50
C LYS A 104 11.39 8.03 -1.42
N VAL A 105 10.91 6.86 -1.81
CA VAL A 105 10.52 5.80 -0.89
C VAL A 105 11.10 4.47 -1.34
N TYR A 106 11.88 3.83 -0.47
CA TYR A 106 12.31 2.45 -0.62
C TYR A 106 11.21 1.55 -0.03
N ALA A 107 10.50 0.84 -0.89
CA ALA A 107 9.43 -0.08 -0.50
C ALA A 107 10.01 -1.51 -0.36
N VAL A 108 10.27 -1.92 0.88
CA VAL A 108 10.94 -3.19 1.22
C VAL A 108 9.90 -4.22 1.66
N ASP A 109 9.90 -5.38 1.04
CA ASP A 109 9.03 -6.50 1.42
C ASP A 109 9.69 -7.84 1.14
N VAL A 110 9.46 -8.83 1.99
CA VAL A 110 9.88 -10.22 1.76
C VAL A 110 9.04 -10.91 0.70
N GLY A 111 7.82 -10.43 0.47
CA GLY A 111 6.89 -10.92 -0.55
C GLY A 111 7.25 -10.48 -1.97
N TYR A 112 6.42 -10.89 -2.89
CA TYR A 112 6.59 -10.62 -4.32
C TYR A 112 5.26 -10.28 -4.98
N GLY A 113 5.29 -9.30 -5.88
CA GLY A 113 4.16 -8.97 -6.74
C GLY A 113 2.98 -8.28 -6.04
N GLN A 114 3.15 -7.83 -4.79
CA GLN A 114 2.06 -7.25 -3.99
C GLN A 114 1.94 -5.73 -4.15
N LEU A 115 3.04 -5.03 -4.41
CA LEU A 115 3.05 -3.58 -4.52
C LEU A 115 2.11 -3.12 -5.65
N ALA A 116 1.26 -2.14 -5.38
CA ALA A 116 0.33 -1.59 -6.36
C ALA A 116 1.06 -1.08 -7.60
N TRP A 117 0.47 -1.29 -8.78
CA TRP A 117 1.10 -0.92 -10.05
C TRP A 117 1.44 0.56 -10.15
N SER A 118 0.58 1.43 -9.64
CA SER A 118 0.83 2.88 -9.61
C SER A 118 2.09 3.26 -8.85
N LEU A 119 2.44 2.48 -7.81
CA LEU A 119 3.66 2.68 -7.03
C LEU A 119 4.88 2.05 -7.70
N ARG A 120 4.71 0.90 -8.36
CA ARG A 120 5.80 0.26 -9.14
C ARG A 120 6.31 1.14 -10.26
N THR A 121 5.44 1.95 -10.85
CA THR A 121 5.74 2.84 -11.99
C THR A 121 6.05 4.26 -11.56
N ASP A 122 5.97 4.59 -10.29
CA ASP A 122 6.33 5.91 -9.76
C ASP A 122 7.87 6.03 -9.65
N GLU A 123 8.43 7.04 -10.29
CA GLU A 123 9.88 7.28 -10.30
C GLU A 123 10.49 7.50 -8.92
N ARG A 124 9.67 7.92 -7.94
CA ARG A 124 10.09 8.15 -6.56
C ARG A 124 10.15 6.86 -5.74
N VAL A 125 9.66 5.74 -6.27
CA VAL A 125 9.59 4.46 -5.56
C VAL A 125 10.70 3.54 -6.03
N VAL A 126 11.48 3.03 -5.08
CA VAL A 126 12.41 1.93 -5.29
C VAL A 126 11.78 0.65 -4.73
N ASN A 127 11.35 -0.23 -5.62
CA ASN A 127 10.72 -1.49 -5.23
C ASN A 127 11.79 -2.53 -4.85
N MET A 128 11.82 -2.92 -3.59
CA MET A 128 12.74 -3.92 -3.03
C MET A 128 11.95 -5.16 -2.57
N GLU A 129 11.40 -5.88 -3.52
CA GLU A 129 10.70 -7.16 -3.27
C GLU A 129 11.69 -8.30 -2.98
N ARG A 130 11.18 -9.41 -2.41
CA ARG A 130 11.97 -10.57 -2.00
C ARG A 130 13.20 -10.17 -1.16
N THR A 131 13.04 -9.11 -0.39
CA THR A 131 14.12 -8.51 0.38
C THR A 131 13.78 -8.54 1.86
N ASN A 132 14.65 -9.19 2.64
CA ASN A 132 14.58 -9.09 4.09
C ASN A 132 15.36 -7.86 4.52
N ILE A 133 14.75 -6.96 5.28
CA ILE A 133 15.39 -5.73 5.77
C ILE A 133 16.69 -6.00 6.52
N ARG A 134 16.82 -7.13 7.18
CA ARG A 134 18.04 -7.54 7.90
C ARG A 134 19.27 -7.73 6.99
N ASN A 135 19.03 -7.95 5.70
CA ASN A 135 20.07 -8.15 4.68
C ASN A 135 20.32 -6.89 3.85
N VAL A 136 19.59 -5.80 4.12
CA VAL A 136 19.81 -4.52 3.43
C VAL A 136 21.03 -3.84 4.03
N THR A 137 21.96 -3.47 3.16
CA THR A 137 23.19 -2.79 3.54
C THR A 137 23.19 -1.35 3.04
N LEU A 138 24.00 -0.48 3.65
CA LEU A 138 24.02 0.95 3.30
C LEU A 138 24.45 1.21 1.86
N ASP A 139 25.28 0.34 1.28
CA ASP A 139 25.70 0.44 -0.11
C ASP A 139 24.60 0.14 -1.14
N GLN A 140 23.52 -0.50 -0.71
CA GLN A 140 22.32 -0.71 -1.54
C GLN A 140 21.42 0.52 -1.59
N LEU A 141 21.65 1.50 -0.73
CA LEU A 141 20.89 2.75 -0.64
C LEU A 141 21.72 3.87 -1.25
N ALA A 142 21.13 4.63 -2.17
CA ALA A 142 21.84 5.73 -2.82
C ALA A 142 22.02 6.93 -1.86
N GLU A 143 21.14 7.07 -0.86
CA GLU A 143 21.14 8.17 0.11
C GLU A 143 20.68 7.69 1.51
N PRO A 144 20.99 8.45 2.57
CA PRO A 144 20.53 8.14 3.92
C PRO A 144 19.00 8.15 4.03
N ILE A 145 18.47 7.26 4.85
CA ILE A 145 17.03 7.24 5.18
C ILE A 145 16.77 8.21 6.32
N GLU A 146 15.85 9.13 6.11
CA GLU A 146 15.49 10.20 7.05
C GLU A 146 14.15 9.94 7.75
N PHE A 147 13.32 9.07 7.17
CA PHE A 147 12.01 8.69 7.71
C PHE A 147 11.75 7.24 7.34
N PHE A 148 11.32 6.44 8.29
CA PHE A 148 10.94 5.06 8.00
C PHE A 148 9.72 4.61 8.81
N SER A 149 9.00 3.66 8.25
CA SER A 149 7.90 2.95 8.89
C SER A 149 8.15 1.44 8.91
N VAL A 150 7.63 0.77 9.92
CA VAL A 150 7.70 -0.68 10.07
C VAL A 150 6.30 -1.21 10.35
N ASP A 151 5.77 -1.99 9.43
CA ASP A 151 4.50 -2.71 9.58
C ASP A 151 4.68 -4.14 9.06
N VAL A 152 5.27 -5.00 9.88
CA VAL A 152 5.69 -6.34 9.54
C VAL A 152 5.00 -7.39 10.40
N SER A 153 5.08 -8.67 10.02
CA SER A 153 4.57 -9.78 10.82
C SER A 153 5.35 -9.93 12.13
N PHE A 154 4.75 -10.58 13.13
CA PHE A 154 5.36 -10.80 14.45
C PHE A 154 6.76 -11.44 14.39
N ILE A 155 6.99 -12.36 13.47
CA ILE A 155 8.31 -12.99 13.28
C ILE A 155 9.37 -11.96 12.91
N CYS A 156 9.06 -11.02 12.03
CA CYS A 156 9.97 -9.93 11.66
C CYS A 156 10.21 -8.95 12.84
N LEU A 157 9.18 -8.66 13.64
CA LEU A 157 9.30 -7.77 14.80
C LEU A 157 10.21 -8.33 15.89
N LEU A 158 10.12 -9.63 16.19
CA LEU A 158 10.99 -10.28 17.16
C LEU A 158 12.48 -10.13 16.79
N TYR A 159 12.81 -10.26 15.53
CA TYR A 159 14.20 -10.12 15.06
C TYR A 159 14.68 -8.67 14.95
N THR A 160 13.80 -7.70 14.78
CA THR A 160 14.16 -6.28 14.73
C THR A 160 14.33 -5.67 16.11
N SER A 161 13.59 -6.13 17.13
CA SER A 161 13.77 -5.69 18.52
C SER A 161 15.11 -6.16 19.09
N ASP A 162 15.54 -7.39 18.78
CA ASP A 162 16.84 -7.89 19.21
C ASP A 162 18.01 -7.08 18.64
N ALA A 163 17.86 -6.51 17.44
CA ALA A 163 18.89 -5.65 16.84
C ALA A 163 18.94 -4.24 17.47
N ALA A 164 17.88 -3.80 18.13
CA ALA A 164 17.86 -2.51 18.83
C ALA A 164 18.48 -2.59 20.23
N ASP A 165 18.52 -3.79 20.84
CA ASP A 165 19.14 -4.02 22.15
C ASP A 165 20.67 -4.14 22.09
N ASP A 166 21.25 -4.27 20.88
CA ASP A 166 22.68 -4.33 20.63
C ASP A 166 23.32 -2.94 20.34
N LEU A 167 22.57 -1.86 20.50
CA LEU A 167 23.02 -0.48 20.37
C LEU A 167 23.05 0.19 21.75
#